data_86e907af3ef03d982ceb42f2cd6cf906
#
_entry.id   86e907af3ef03d982ceb42f2cd6cf906
#
_cell.length_a   1.000
_cell.length_b   1.000
_cell.length_c   1.000
_cell.angle_alpha   90.00
_cell.angle_beta   90.00
_cell.angle_gamma   90.00
#
_symmetry.space_group_name_H-M   'P 1'
#
loop_
_entity.id
_entity.type
_entity.pdbx_description
1 polymer ?
#
loop_
_entity_poly.entity_id
_entity_poly.type
_entity_poly.pdbx_seq_one_letter_code
_entity_poly.pdbx_strand_id
1 'polypeptide(L)'
;MDLKQIEEDWKRRGFSFGVWNDPPGQVWKNYHHPTDELFMVAQGRVELEMDGESRLLKLGEEVLIPAETYHSVYTSSDRPSKWLYGYRLK
;
A
#
# COMPACT_ATOMS: atom_id res chain seq x y z
N MET A 1 1.54 5.81 14.92
CA MET A 1 2.14 4.75 14.07
C MET A 1 3.63 5.00 13.98
N ASP A 2 4.42 4.00 14.31
CA ASP A 2 5.87 4.11 14.34
C ASP A 2 6.45 3.61 13.01
N LEU A 3 6.71 4.53 12.09
CA LEU A 3 7.17 4.18 10.75
C LEU A 3 8.54 3.50 10.77
N LYS A 4 9.41 3.92 11.69
CA LYS A 4 10.75 3.33 11.76
C LYS A 4 10.69 1.86 12.15
N GLN A 5 9.80 1.53 13.07
CA GLN A 5 9.65 0.15 13.50
C GLN A 5 9.05 -0.72 12.40
N ILE A 6 8.10 -0.17 11.64
CA ILE A 6 7.51 -0.87 10.51
C ILE A 6 8.59 -1.11 9.45
N GLU A 7 9.40 -0.10 9.18
CA GLU A 7 10.50 -0.24 8.22
C GLU A 7 11.45 -1.36 8.64
N GLU A 8 11.84 -1.39 9.91
CA GLU A 8 12.76 -2.41 10.40
C GLU A 8 12.14 -3.80 10.29
N ASP A 9 10.85 -3.93 10.58
CA ASP A 9 10.16 -5.20 10.48
C ASP A 9 10.09 -5.68 9.03
N TRP A 10 9.71 -4.80 8.11
CA TRP A 10 9.60 -5.16 6.70
C TRP A 10 10.95 -5.57 6.13
N LYS A 11 12.01 -4.83 6.45
CA LYS A 11 13.34 -5.16 5.97
C LYS A 11 13.82 -6.49 6.53
N ARG A 12 13.53 -6.76 7.80
CA ARG A 12 13.89 -8.05 8.40
C ARG A 12 13.18 -9.21 7.70
N ARG A 13 11.98 -8.96 7.20
CA ARG A 13 11.19 -9.98 6.50
C ARG A 13 11.53 -10.07 5.01
N GLY A 14 12.51 -9.29 4.53
CA GLY A 14 12.99 -9.37 3.15
C GLY A 14 12.28 -8.44 2.18
N PHE A 15 11.66 -7.37 2.69
CA PHE A 15 10.96 -6.39 1.86
C PHE A 15 11.67 -5.05 1.89
N SER A 16 11.55 -4.29 0.81
CA SER A 16 11.95 -2.89 0.81
C SER A 16 10.92 -2.08 1.61
N PHE A 17 11.18 -0.79 1.75
CA PHE A 17 10.26 0.09 2.46
C PHE A 17 10.28 1.47 1.82
N GLY A 18 9.10 1.99 1.50
CA GLY A 18 8.96 3.33 0.98
C GLY A 18 7.71 3.99 1.54
N VAL A 19 7.67 5.30 1.48
CA VAL A 19 6.53 6.10 1.91
C VAL A 19 6.06 6.91 0.71
N TRP A 20 4.77 6.85 0.42
CA TRP A 20 4.18 7.58 -0.69
C TRP A 20 3.12 8.53 -0.18
N ASN A 21 3.16 9.77 -0.65
CA ASN A 21 2.18 10.79 -0.29
C ASN A 21 1.41 11.21 -1.53
N ASP A 22 0.08 11.15 -1.44
CA ASP A 22 -0.79 11.57 -2.53
C ASP A 22 -1.61 12.78 -2.14
N PRO A 23 -1.79 13.72 -3.07
CA PRO A 23 -2.81 14.75 -2.90
C PRO A 23 -4.19 14.12 -2.97
N PRO A 24 -5.26 14.88 -2.62
CA PRO A 24 -6.62 14.33 -2.71
C PRO A 24 -6.97 13.85 -4.11
N GLY A 25 -7.75 12.78 -4.18
CA GLY A 25 -8.37 12.36 -5.43
C GLY A 25 -7.46 11.63 -6.40
N GLN A 26 -6.46 10.92 -5.91
CA GLN A 26 -5.59 10.15 -6.81
C GLN A 26 -6.17 8.79 -7.12
N VAL A 27 -5.93 8.32 -8.34
CA VAL A 27 -6.37 7.01 -8.80
C VAL A 27 -5.20 6.34 -9.50
N TRP A 28 -4.81 5.17 -8.98
CA TRP A 28 -3.75 4.37 -9.56
C TRP A 28 -4.36 3.05 -10.01
N LYS A 29 -4.57 2.88 -11.34
CA LYS A 29 -5.35 1.75 -11.87
C LYS A 29 -4.47 0.68 -12.47
N ASN A 30 -4.86 -0.57 -12.21
CA ASN A 30 -4.39 -1.76 -12.92
C ASN A 30 -2.88 -1.93 -12.89
N TYR A 31 -2.29 -1.69 -11.74
CA TYR A 31 -0.88 -1.96 -11.53
C TYR A 31 -0.66 -3.41 -11.16
N HIS A 32 0.47 -3.95 -11.54
CA HIS A 32 0.90 -5.25 -11.04
C HIS A 32 2.42 -5.28 -11.05
N HIS A 33 2.98 -6.13 -10.21
CA HIS A 33 4.43 -6.19 -10.04
C HIS A 33 4.88 -7.65 -10.07
N PRO A 34 6.12 -7.94 -10.53
CA PRO A 34 6.61 -9.31 -10.59
C PRO A 34 6.96 -9.91 -9.23
N THR A 35 6.76 -9.17 -8.15
CA THR A 35 7.10 -9.61 -6.81
C THR A 35 5.97 -9.25 -5.86
N ASP A 36 5.91 -9.93 -4.70
CA ASP A 36 4.94 -9.60 -3.66
C ASP A 36 5.18 -8.21 -3.13
N GLU A 37 4.09 -7.54 -2.75
CA GLU A 37 4.15 -6.19 -2.19
C GLU A 37 3.44 -6.15 -0.85
N LEU A 38 4.06 -5.48 0.14
CA LEU A 38 3.37 -5.12 1.37
C LEU A 38 2.85 -3.69 1.24
N PHE A 39 1.65 -3.47 1.76
CA PHE A 39 0.95 -2.19 1.62
C PHE A 39 0.26 -1.85 2.94
N MET A 40 0.38 -0.60 3.38
CA MET A 40 -0.23 -0.16 4.64
C MET A 40 -0.56 1.32 4.55
N VAL A 41 -1.78 1.70 4.98
CA VAL A 41 -2.19 3.09 4.98
C VAL A 41 -1.79 3.72 6.30
N ALA A 42 -1.05 4.84 6.23
CA ALA A 42 -0.60 5.57 7.40
C ALA A 42 -1.44 6.81 7.69
N GLN A 43 -2.11 7.35 6.67
CA GLN A 43 -2.92 8.57 6.83
C GLN A 43 -3.93 8.64 5.70
N GLY A 44 -5.13 9.16 6.02
CA GLY A 44 -6.17 9.37 5.03
C GLY A 44 -7.04 8.14 4.82
N ARG A 45 -7.80 8.16 3.73
CA ARG A 45 -8.71 7.06 3.36
C ARG A 45 -8.26 6.50 2.03
N VAL A 46 -7.97 5.22 2.00
CA VAL A 46 -7.49 4.54 0.81
C VAL A 46 -8.30 3.27 0.58
N GLU A 47 -8.80 3.12 -0.63
CA GLU A 47 -9.51 1.92 -1.06
C GLU A 47 -8.61 1.14 -1.99
N LEU A 48 -8.49 -0.15 -1.72
CA LEU A 48 -7.68 -1.05 -2.54
C LEU A 48 -8.61 -2.02 -3.26
N GLU A 49 -8.49 -2.07 -4.59
CA GLU A 49 -9.19 -3.05 -5.41
C GLU A 49 -8.18 -4.09 -5.86
N MET A 50 -8.52 -5.37 -5.64
CA MET A 50 -7.66 -6.48 -5.98
C MET A 50 -8.53 -7.69 -6.26
N ASP A 51 -8.25 -8.39 -7.36
CA ASP A 51 -9.00 -9.58 -7.77
C ASP A 51 -10.50 -9.31 -7.85
N GLY A 52 -10.89 -8.13 -8.33
CA GLY A 52 -12.28 -7.77 -8.50
C GLY A 52 -13.00 -7.35 -7.22
N GLU A 53 -12.29 -7.29 -6.11
CA GLU A 53 -12.87 -6.88 -4.82
C GLU A 53 -12.27 -5.58 -4.38
N SER A 54 -13.13 -4.67 -3.90
CA SER A 54 -12.73 -3.36 -3.43
C SER A 54 -12.92 -3.30 -1.93
N ARG A 55 -11.90 -2.80 -1.22
CA ARG A 55 -11.93 -2.78 0.23
C ARG A 55 -11.33 -1.48 0.76
N LEU A 56 -12.03 -0.85 1.70
CA LEU A 56 -11.48 0.29 2.41
C LEU A 56 -10.53 -0.21 3.48
N LEU A 57 -9.27 0.22 3.41
CA LEU A 57 -8.24 -0.26 4.33
C LEU A 57 -8.27 0.52 5.63
N LYS A 58 -8.06 -0.19 6.74
CA LYS A 58 -7.93 0.45 8.04
C LYS A 58 -6.52 0.99 8.20
N LEU A 59 -6.38 2.09 8.94
CA LEU A 59 -5.06 2.64 9.24
C LEU A 59 -4.24 1.59 9.99
N GLY A 60 -3.02 1.36 9.51
CA GLY A 60 -2.11 0.41 10.15
C GLY A 60 -2.35 -1.04 9.80
N GLU A 61 -3.34 -1.34 8.96
CA GLU A 61 -3.59 -2.70 8.52
C GLU A 61 -2.60 -3.06 7.42
N GLU A 62 -1.83 -4.14 7.62
CA GLU A 62 -0.88 -4.61 6.61
C GLU A 62 -1.59 -5.52 5.63
N VAL A 63 -1.40 -5.27 4.35
CA VAL A 63 -2.00 -6.07 3.28
C VAL A 63 -0.88 -6.62 2.41
N LEU A 64 -0.97 -7.91 2.06
CA LEU A 64 -0.06 -8.52 1.10
C LEU A 64 -0.75 -8.53 -0.26
N ILE A 65 -0.10 -7.91 -1.25
CA ILE A 65 -0.52 -7.98 -2.64
C ILE A 65 0.40 -8.99 -3.32
N PRO A 66 -0.13 -10.17 -3.71
CA PRO A 66 0.73 -11.20 -4.30
C PRO A 66 1.32 -10.76 -5.63
N ALA A 67 2.46 -11.36 -5.99
CA ALA A 67 3.10 -11.10 -7.28
C ALA A 67 2.12 -11.29 -8.42
N GLU A 68 2.22 -10.44 -9.44
CA GLU A 68 1.44 -10.50 -10.68
C GLU A 68 -0.07 -10.34 -10.48
N THR A 69 -0.49 -9.79 -9.35
CA THR A 69 -1.90 -9.53 -9.09
C THR A 69 -2.23 -8.10 -9.47
N TYR A 70 -3.21 -7.93 -10.36
CA TYR A 70 -3.65 -6.60 -10.75
C TYR A 70 -4.38 -5.95 -9.59
N HIS A 71 -4.01 -4.71 -9.30
CA HIS A 71 -4.62 -3.95 -8.20
C HIS A 71 -4.72 -2.48 -8.56
N SER A 72 -5.66 -1.80 -7.90
CA SER A 72 -5.89 -0.37 -8.09
C SER A 72 -6.03 0.28 -6.74
N VAL A 73 -5.58 1.54 -6.64
CA VAL A 73 -5.62 2.30 -5.40
C VAL A 73 -6.40 3.58 -5.65
N TYR A 74 -7.38 3.84 -4.80
CA TYR A 74 -8.21 5.05 -4.88
C TYR A 74 -8.11 5.80 -3.57
N THR A 75 -7.71 7.08 -3.62
CA THR A 75 -7.58 7.88 -2.42
C THR A 75 -8.78 8.80 -2.26
N SER A 76 -8.98 9.31 -1.04
CA SER A 76 -10.07 10.21 -0.73
C SER A 76 -10.02 11.48 -1.58
N SER A 77 -11.19 12.00 -1.97
CA SER A 77 -11.27 13.22 -2.76
C SER A 77 -11.11 14.48 -1.91
N ASP A 78 -11.18 14.37 -0.58
CA ASP A 78 -11.25 15.56 0.29
C ASP A 78 -10.01 15.76 1.17
N ARG A 79 -9.04 14.85 1.16
CA ARG A 79 -7.84 14.99 1.99
C ARG A 79 -6.68 14.20 1.40
N PRO A 80 -5.44 14.58 1.73
CA PRO A 80 -4.29 13.82 1.27
C PRO A 80 -4.18 12.48 1.99
N SER A 81 -3.45 11.57 1.38
CA SER A 81 -3.22 10.23 1.90
C SER A 81 -1.74 9.92 1.94
N LYS A 82 -1.36 9.05 2.87
CA LYS A 82 0.00 8.55 2.97
C LYS A 82 -0.07 7.05 3.13
N TRP A 83 0.69 6.32 2.31
CA TRP A 83 0.78 4.89 2.49
C TRP A 83 2.23 4.41 2.43
N LEU A 84 2.44 3.23 3.00
CA LEU A 84 3.71 2.56 3.02
C LEU A 84 3.66 1.43 2.00
N TYR A 85 4.76 1.21 1.30
CA TYR A 85 4.83 0.13 0.32
C TYR A 85 6.21 -0.51 0.39
N GLY A 86 6.25 -1.81 0.11
CA GLY A 86 7.52 -2.52 0.08
C GLY A 86 7.41 -3.71 -0.84
N TYR A 87 8.48 -4.01 -1.57
CA TYR A 87 8.52 -5.13 -2.50
C TYR A 87 9.45 -6.20 -1.96
N ARG A 88 9.07 -7.45 -2.18
CA ARG A 88 9.94 -8.56 -1.78
C ARG A 88 11.25 -8.50 -2.58
N LEU A 89 12.37 -8.52 -1.86
CA LEU A 89 13.68 -8.33 -2.50
C LEU A 89 14.23 -9.63 -3.06
N LYS A 90 13.68 -10.76 -2.65
CA LYS A 90 14.11 -12.05 -3.17
C LYS A 90 12.98 -13.04 -3.22
#